data_97cb9e7d557c107c38a4043c21d40abb
#
_entry.id   97cb9e7d557c107c38a4043c21d40abb
#
_cell.length_a   1.000
_cell.length_b   1.000
_cell.length_c   1.000
_cell.angle_alpha   90.00
_cell.angle_beta   90.00
_cell.angle_gamma   90.00
#
_symmetry.space_group_name_H-M   'P 1'
#
loop_
_entity.id
_entity.type
_entity.pdbx_description
1 polymer ?
#
loop_
_entity_poly.entity_id
_entity_poly.type
_entity_poly.pdbx_seq_one_letter_code
_entity_poly.pdbx_strand_id
1 'polypeptide(L)'
;PTMMARKTDVVLQNTKGVEFLFKKNKVTWAKGLGALKADNVVEVTGHDGVVTHWQGQSVIIATGSIPVELPFLRFDEQRVLSNVGALMIAEVPKHLIVVGGGVIGLELGSVWRRLGAKVTVVEFAPTILPGNDDDVIKEADRIFRKQGMEIRVGTKVTGADVRADGVTVQVEKDGATTSIDADYVLVSVGRKPLLRGVDAAALG
;
A
#
# COMPACT_ATOMS: atom_id res chain seq x y z
N PRO A 1 10.59 -18.86 3.15
CA PRO A 1 9.47 -19.77 2.80
C PRO A 1 8.44 -19.88 3.93
N THR A 2 8.84 -20.19 5.17
CA THR A 2 7.91 -20.42 6.28
C THR A 2 7.03 -19.22 6.62
N MET A 3 7.60 -18.01 6.67
CA MET A 3 6.85 -16.78 6.94
C MET A 3 5.79 -16.52 5.87
N MET A 4 6.14 -16.70 4.60
CA MET A 4 5.21 -16.47 3.49
C MET A 4 4.08 -17.51 3.47
N ALA A 5 4.37 -18.77 3.76
CA ALA A 5 3.36 -19.81 3.94
C ALA A 5 2.40 -19.44 5.10
N ARG A 6 2.96 -19.06 6.26
CA ARG A 6 2.16 -18.60 7.40
C ARG A 6 1.27 -17.41 7.06
N LYS A 7 1.79 -16.42 6.32
CA LYS A 7 0.99 -15.28 5.84
C LYS A 7 -0.20 -15.76 5.01
N THR A 8 0.03 -16.65 4.05
CA THR A 8 -1.04 -17.19 3.20
C THR A 8 -2.10 -17.92 4.01
N ASP A 9 -1.69 -18.76 4.96
CA ASP A 9 -2.62 -19.49 5.85
C ASP A 9 -3.48 -18.54 6.68
N VAL A 10 -2.88 -17.49 7.25
CA VAL A 10 -3.62 -16.48 8.04
C VAL A 10 -4.62 -15.73 7.15
N VAL A 11 -4.25 -15.33 5.94
CA VAL A 11 -5.15 -14.67 4.98
C VAL A 11 -6.33 -15.59 4.65
N LEU A 12 -6.07 -16.87 4.36
CA LEU A 12 -7.12 -17.85 4.06
C LEU A 12 -8.06 -18.08 5.25
N GLN A 13 -7.54 -18.15 6.48
CA GLN A 13 -8.36 -18.27 7.67
C GLN A 13 -9.28 -17.07 7.86
N ASN A 14 -8.75 -15.85 7.68
CA ASN A 14 -9.53 -14.62 7.83
C ASN A 14 -10.62 -14.51 6.75
N THR A 15 -10.32 -14.80 5.50
CA THR A 15 -11.30 -14.76 4.41
C THR A 15 -12.44 -15.77 4.61
N LYS A 16 -12.10 -17.00 5.01
CA LYS A 16 -13.11 -18.02 5.39
C LYS A 16 -13.94 -17.59 6.62
N GLY A 17 -13.32 -16.92 7.58
CA GLY A 17 -13.99 -16.36 8.74
C GLY A 17 -15.04 -15.31 8.35
N VAL A 18 -14.71 -14.42 7.41
CA VAL A 18 -15.67 -13.43 6.88
C VAL A 18 -16.83 -14.12 6.14
N GLU A 19 -16.54 -15.11 5.29
CA GLU A 19 -17.60 -15.90 4.63
C GLU A 19 -18.54 -16.58 5.63
N PHE A 20 -17.99 -17.16 6.69
CA PHE A 20 -18.77 -17.75 7.75
C PHE A 20 -19.68 -16.71 8.45
N LEU A 21 -19.17 -15.53 8.74
CA LEU A 21 -19.93 -14.44 9.36
C LEU A 21 -21.08 -13.95 8.45
N PHE A 22 -20.85 -13.83 7.15
CA PHE A 22 -21.89 -13.50 6.18
C PHE A 22 -23.04 -14.54 6.23
N LYS A 23 -22.68 -15.83 6.15
CA LYS A 23 -23.66 -16.92 6.23
C LYS A 23 -24.42 -16.93 7.56
N LYS A 24 -23.70 -16.81 8.69
CA LYS A 24 -24.29 -16.80 10.05
C LYS A 24 -25.26 -15.65 10.24
N ASN A 25 -24.94 -14.46 9.72
CA ASN A 25 -25.77 -13.27 9.87
C ASN A 25 -26.76 -13.06 8.71
N LYS A 26 -26.91 -14.04 7.81
CA LYS A 26 -27.81 -13.99 6.66
C LYS A 26 -27.54 -12.78 5.75
N VAL A 27 -26.27 -12.37 5.63
CA VAL A 27 -25.83 -11.32 4.71
C VAL A 27 -25.68 -11.94 3.32
N THR A 28 -26.38 -11.38 2.34
CA THR A 28 -26.23 -11.81 0.94
C THR A 28 -24.94 -11.23 0.37
N TRP A 29 -24.12 -12.09 -0.18
CA TRP A 29 -22.86 -11.70 -0.83
C TRP A 29 -23.00 -11.79 -2.36
N ALA A 30 -23.21 -10.66 -3.01
CA ALA A 30 -23.20 -10.55 -4.47
C ALA A 30 -21.76 -10.48 -4.96
N LYS A 31 -21.25 -11.58 -5.54
CA LYS A 31 -19.85 -11.67 -6.02
C LYS A 31 -19.74 -11.11 -7.43
N GLY A 32 -19.00 -10.01 -7.60
CA GLY A 32 -18.82 -9.38 -8.90
C GLY A 32 -18.34 -7.94 -8.80
N LEU A 33 -18.39 -7.23 -9.91
CA LEU A 33 -18.15 -5.81 -9.99
C LEU A 33 -19.44 -5.05 -9.79
N GLY A 34 -19.52 -4.27 -8.70
CA GLY A 34 -20.65 -3.39 -8.43
C GLY A 34 -20.53 -2.05 -9.16
N ALA A 35 -21.63 -1.56 -9.70
CA ALA A 35 -21.78 -0.21 -10.23
C ALA A 35 -23.02 0.44 -9.61
N LEU A 36 -22.85 1.59 -8.98
CA LEU A 36 -23.94 2.34 -8.39
C LEU A 36 -24.71 3.07 -9.50
N LYS A 37 -26.01 2.90 -9.51
CA LYS A 37 -26.98 3.56 -10.41
C LYS A 37 -27.88 4.50 -9.61
N ALA A 38 -28.77 5.21 -10.32
CA ALA A 38 -29.81 6.00 -9.67
C ALA A 38 -30.70 5.16 -8.74
N ASP A 39 -31.45 5.81 -7.88
CA ASP A 39 -32.46 5.21 -6.99
C ASP A 39 -31.92 4.13 -6.05
N ASN A 40 -30.68 4.27 -5.58
CA ASN A 40 -30.01 3.31 -4.69
C ASN A 40 -29.93 1.87 -5.26
N VAL A 41 -29.85 1.76 -6.57
CA VAL A 41 -29.63 0.48 -7.25
C VAL A 41 -28.16 0.22 -7.42
N VAL A 42 -27.71 -0.99 -7.06
CA VAL A 42 -26.36 -1.49 -7.36
C VAL A 42 -26.48 -2.59 -8.42
N GLU A 43 -25.94 -2.33 -9.59
CA GLU A 43 -25.78 -3.32 -10.65
C GLU A 43 -24.50 -4.12 -10.37
N VAL A 44 -24.60 -5.44 -10.33
CA VAL A 44 -23.47 -6.33 -10.11
C VAL A 44 -23.25 -7.21 -11.31
N THR A 45 -22.12 -7.08 -11.97
CA THR A 45 -21.65 -7.99 -13.02
C THR A 45 -20.84 -9.11 -12.39
N GLY A 46 -21.39 -10.31 -12.37
CA GLY A 46 -20.75 -11.52 -11.85
C GLY A 46 -19.50 -11.93 -12.65
N HIS A 47 -18.68 -12.79 -12.08
CA HIS A 47 -17.52 -13.37 -12.78
C HIS A 47 -17.90 -14.22 -14.00
N ASP A 48 -19.13 -14.69 -14.07
CA ASP A 48 -19.76 -15.41 -15.17
C ASP A 48 -20.37 -14.48 -16.24
N GLY A 49 -20.26 -13.15 -16.03
CA GLY A 49 -20.85 -12.14 -16.90
C GLY A 49 -22.34 -11.88 -16.66
N VAL A 50 -22.98 -12.59 -15.76
CA VAL A 50 -24.41 -12.36 -15.43
C VAL A 50 -24.55 -11.05 -14.67
N VAL A 51 -25.49 -10.23 -15.11
CA VAL A 51 -25.82 -8.95 -14.48
C VAL A 51 -27.03 -9.10 -13.55
N THR A 52 -26.88 -8.67 -12.32
CA THR A 52 -27.97 -8.62 -11.32
C THR A 52 -28.12 -7.21 -10.78
N HIS A 53 -29.35 -6.88 -10.34
CA HIS A 53 -29.65 -5.55 -9.76
C HIS A 53 -30.13 -5.72 -8.34
N TRP A 54 -29.57 -4.91 -7.44
CA TRP A 54 -29.85 -4.91 -6.02
C TRP A 54 -30.28 -3.52 -5.58
N GLN A 55 -31.48 -3.38 -5.05
CA GLN A 55 -31.97 -2.11 -4.56
C GLN A 55 -31.98 -2.09 -3.04
N GLY A 56 -31.43 -1.04 -2.46
CA GLY A 56 -31.40 -0.82 -1.01
C GLY A 56 -32.12 0.46 -0.60
N GLN A 57 -32.53 0.55 0.65
CA GLN A 57 -33.00 1.82 1.23
C GLN A 57 -31.83 2.81 1.39
N SER A 58 -30.64 2.30 1.63
CA SER A 58 -29.39 3.06 1.74
C SER A 58 -28.26 2.26 1.14
N VAL A 59 -27.31 2.94 0.52
CA VAL A 59 -26.09 2.34 -0.05
C VAL A 59 -24.88 2.93 0.64
N ILE A 60 -23.99 2.05 1.10
CA ILE A 60 -22.68 2.44 1.65
C ILE A 60 -21.61 2.23 0.57
N ILE A 61 -20.96 3.31 0.16
CA ILE A 61 -19.84 3.27 -0.78
C ILE A 61 -18.58 2.93 0.03
N ALA A 62 -18.12 1.68 -0.09
CA ALA A 62 -16.93 1.18 0.60
C ALA A 62 -15.97 0.52 -0.39
N THR A 63 -15.69 1.21 -1.50
CA THR A 63 -14.94 0.68 -2.64
C THR A 63 -13.43 0.59 -2.43
N GLY A 64 -12.95 1.01 -1.26
CA GLY A 64 -11.56 0.90 -0.89
C GLY A 64 -10.68 2.01 -1.45
N SER A 65 -9.38 1.77 -1.49
CA SER A 65 -8.38 2.72 -1.94
C SER A 65 -7.24 2.03 -2.67
N ILE A 66 -6.53 2.78 -3.49
CA ILE A 66 -5.33 2.33 -4.21
C ILE A 66 -4.12 3.19 -3.81
N PRO A 67 -2.89 2.63 -3.85
CA PRO A 67 -1.68 3.39 -3.59
C PRO A 67 -1.49 4.48 -4.65
N VAL A 68 -0.83 5.57 -4.24
CA VAL A 68 -0.45 6.66 -5.15
C VAL A 68 0.90 6.34 -5.77
N GLU A 69 0.99 6.47 -7.09
CA GLU A 69 2.24 6.39 -7.84
C GLU A 69 2.90 7.77 -7.96
N LEU A 70 4.21 7.77 -8.05
CA LEU A 70 4.95 8.95 -8.52
C LEU A 70 5.05 8.90 -10.05
N PRO A 71 4.90 10.02 -10.77
CA PRO A 71 4.88 10.03 -12.23
C PRO A 71 6.13 9.40 -12.88
N PHE A 72 7.27 9.53 -12.21
CA PHE A 72 8.58 9.03 -12.65
C PHE A 72 8.97 7.69 -11.99
N LEU A 73 8.12 7.11 -11.13
CA LEU A 73 8.37 5.88 -10.39
C LEU A 73 7.07 5.09 -10.24
N ARG A 74 6.64 4.47 -11.35
CA ARG A 74 5.40 3.69 -11.41
C ARG A 74 5.63 2.27 -10.93
N PHE A 75 4.57 1.67 -10.38
CA PHE A 75 4.62 0.27 -9.95
C PHE A 75 4.80 -0.68 -11.13
N ASP A 76 5.81 -1.51 -11.07
CA ASP A 76 5.99 -2.69 -11.92
C ASP A 76 5.75 -3.99 -11.13
N GLU A 77 5.60 -3.88 -9.80
CA GLU A 77 5.47 -4.95 -8.82
C GLU A 77 6.60 -6.00 -8.90
N GLN A 78 7.71 -5.62 -9.52
CA GLN A 78 8.93 -6.42 -9.62
C GLN A 78 10.11 -5.76 -8.92
N ARG A 79 10.37 -4.49 -9.20
CA ARG A 79 11.43 -3.67 -8.57
C ARG A 79 10.86 -2.45 -7.87
N VAL A 80 9.82 -1.86 -8.43
CA VAL A 80 9.08 -0.75 -7.86
C VAL A 80 7.75 -1.29 -7.34
N LEU A 81 7.66 -1.39 -6.04
CA LEU A 81 6.61 -2.11 -5.35
C LEU A 81 5.59 -1.16 -4.72
N SER A 82 4.32 -1.51 -4.85
CA SER A 82 3.30 -1.04 -3.92
C SER A 82 3.37 -1.83 -2.60
N ASN A 83 2.49 -1.49 -1.65
CA ASN A 83 2.32 -2.30 -0.44
C ASN A 83 1.95 -3.76 -0.76
N VAL A 84 1.30 -4.03 -1.90
CA VAL A 84 0.94 -5.39 -2.32
C VAL A 84 2.20 -6.16 -2.72
N GLY A 85 3.02 -5.61 -3.62
CA GLY A 85 4.28 -6.24 -4.03
C GLY A 85 5.24 -6.43 -2.88
N ALA A 86 5.34 -5.44 -1.98
CA ALA A 86 6.20 -5.54 -0.79
C ALA A 86 5.80 -6.69 0.16
N LEU A 87 4.53 -7.10 0.17
CA LEU A 87 4.05 -8.28 0.90
C LEU A 87 4.31 -9.60 0.16
N MET A 88 4.79 -9.56 -1.09
CA MET A 88 4.99 -10.72 -1.95
C MET A 88 6.46 -11.03 -2.23
N ILE A 89 7.41 -10.21 -1.76
CA ILE A 89 8.85 -10.44 -1.94
C ILE A 89 9.19 -11.84 -1.39
N ALA A 90 9.77 -12.67 -2.25
CA ALA A 90 10.03 -14.09 -1.93
C ALA A 90 11.25 -14.28 -1.01
N GLU A 91 12.26 -13.41 -1.15
CA GLU A 91 13.53 -13.48 -0.44
C GLU A 91 13.82 -12.16 0.28
N VAL A 92 14.60 -12.22 1.35
CA VAL A 92 15.00 -11.00 2.06
C VAL A 92 15.92 -10.16 1.18
N PRO A 93 15.54 -8.93 0.81
CA PRO A 93 16.40 -8.07 0.00
C PRO A 93 17.67 -7.68 0.76
N LYS A 94 18.76 -7.45 0.06
CA LYS A 94 19.97 -6.85 0.65
C LYS A 94 19.68 -5.41 1.06
N HIS A 95 19.00 -4.66 0.18
CA HIS A 95 18.62 -3.28 0.42
C HIS A 95 17.20 -3.00 -0.11
N LEU A 96 16.35 -2.47 0.75
CA LEU A 96 15.02 -1.94 0.44
C LEU A 96 15.00 -0.43 0.68
N ILE A 97 14.68 0.35 -0.35
CA ILE A 97 14.33 1.75 -0.18
C ILE A 97 12.83 1.87 0.05
N VAL A 98 12.43 2.66 1.01
CA VAL A 98 11.04 3.01 1.29
C VAL A 98 10.84 4.49 0.99
N VAL A 99 10.06 4.82 -0.02
CA VAL A 99 9.68 6.19 -0.37
C VAL A 99 8.36 6.51 0.32
N GLY A 100 8.44 7.41 1.31
CA GLY A 100 7.34 7.77 2.20
C GLY A 100 7.50 7.21 3.61
N GLY A 101 7.65 8.10 4.58
CA GLY A 101 7.80 7.82 6.02
C GLY A 101 6.47 7.73 6.78
N GLY A 102 5.37 7.42 6.08
CA GLY A 102 4.07 7.16 6.68
C GLY A 102 3.95 5.76 7.27
N VAL A 103 2.77 5.45 7.84
CA VAL A 103 2.50 4.18 8.55
C VAL A 103 2.85 2.95 7.71
N ILE A 104 2.36 2.87 6.47
CA ILE A 104 2.58 1.71 5.60
C ILE A 104 4.07 1.49 5.33
N GLY A 105 4.79 2.55 4.99
CA GLY A 105 6.23 2.47 4.71
C GLY A 105 7.04 2.00 5.91
N LEU A 106 6.74 2.55 7.08
CA LEU A 106 7.44 2.20 8.32
C LEU A 106 7.10 0.78 8.79
N GLU A 107 5.84 0.36 8.71
CA GLU A 107 5.45 -1.01 9.07
C GLU A 107 6.16 -2.03 8.18
N LEU A 108 6.03 -1.92 6.86
CA LEU A 108 6.65 -2.87 5.93
C LEU A 108 8.18 -2.79 5.98
N GLY A 109 8.74 -1.58 6.05
CA GLY A 109 10.18 -1.38 6.22
C GLY A 109 10.70 -2.05 7.49
N SER A 110 9.98 -1.93 8.61
CA SER A 110 10.38 -2.55 9.88
C SER A 110 10.37 -4.08 9.82
N VAL A 111 9.42 -4.68 9.09
CA VAL A 111 9.38 -6.14 8.88
C VAL A 111 10.64 -6.58 8.13
N TRP A 112 10.95 -5.98 7.00
CA TRP A 112 12.11 -6.34 6.20
C TRP A 112 13.42 -6.05 6.94
N ARG A 113 13.48 -4.97 7.72
CA ARG A 113 14.64 -4.67 8.58
C ARG A 113 14.89 -5.77 9.62
N ARG A 114 13.84 -6.25 10.29
CA ARG A 114 13.95 -7.35 11.27
C ARG A 114 14.38 -8.67 10.63
N LEU A 115 14.08 -8.87 9.36
CA LEU A 115 14.50 -10.04 8.60
C LEU A 115 15.95 -9.94 8.09
N GLY A 116 16.61 -8.80 8.28
CA GLY A 116 18.03 -8.61 7.96
C GLY A 116 18.31 -7.68 6.76
N ALA A 117 17.27 -7.17 6.09
CA ALA A 117 17.47 -6.19 5.02
C ALA A 117 18.09 -4.88 5.55
N LYS A 118 18.96 -4.24 4.78
CA LYS A 118 19.19 -2.80 4.94
C LYS A 118 17.91 -2.08 4.51
N VAL A 119 17.45 -1.11 5.29
CA VAL A 119 16.26 -0.32 4.96
C VAL A 119 16.58 1.17 5.05
N THR A 120 16.37 1.88 3.95
CA THR A 120 16.50 3.34 3.89
C THR A 120 15.13 3.94 3.60
N VAL A 121 14.60 4.72 4.54
CA VAL A 121 13.36 5.48 4.39
C VAL A 121 13.69 6.87 3.89
N VAL A 122 13.06 7.29 2.78
CA VAL A 122 13.18 8.63 2.21
C VAL A 122 11.84 9.34 2.35
N GLU A 123 11.79 10.39 3.16
CA GLU A 123 10.58 11.16 3.45
C GLU A 123 10.78 12.62 3.05
N PHE A 124 9.84 13.16 2.28
CA PHE A 124 9.87 14.56 1.83
C PHE A 124 9.58 15.53 2.98
N ALA A 125 8.66 15.16 3.88
CA ALA A 125 8.34 15.97 5.04
C ALA A 125 9.54 16.07 6.03
N PRO A 126 9.56 17.08 6.90
CA PRO A 126 10.63 17.22 7.89
C PRO A 126 10.59 16.15 8.99
N THR A 127 9.54 15.37 9.07
CA THR A 127 9.35 14.29 10.04
C THR A 127 8.73 13.06 9.41
N ILE A 128 8.92 11.88 10.00
CA ILE A 128 8.11 10.70 9.71
C ILE A 128 6.71 10.87 10.31
N LEU A 129 5.75 10.03 9.91
CA LEU A 129 4.36 10.01 10.44
C LEU A 129 3.72 11.40 10.45
N PRO A 130 3.76 12.17 9.34
CA PRO A 130 3.22 13.52 9.33
C PRO A 130 1.74 13.52 9.72
N GLY A 131 1.34 14.50 10.55
CA GLY A 131 -0.02 14.64 11.06
C GLY A 131 -0.34 13.84 12.33
N ASN A 132 0.63 13.15 12.91
CA ASN A 132 0.50 12.56 14.24
C ASN A 132 1.00 13.54 15.31
N ASP A 133 0.79 13.18 16.58
CA ASP A 133 1.28 13.92 17.73
C ASP A 133 2.81 13.95 17.76
N ASP A 134 3.40 15.09 18.14
CA ASP A 134 4.85 15.31 18.12
C ASP A 134 5.63 14.32 19.00
N ASP A 135 5.08 13.95 20.15
CA ASP A 135 5.73 13.00 21.06
C ASP A 135 5.71 11.59 20.46
N VAL A 136 4.63 11.23 19.77
CA VAL A 136 4.54 9.96 19.02
C VAL A 136 5.56 9.94 17.89
N ILE A 137 5.66 11.00 17.10
CA ILE A 137 6.63 11.13 16.00
C ILE A 137 8.06 10.97 16.50
N LYS A 138 8.40 11.71 17.55
CA LYS A 138 9.74 11.71 18.16
C LYS A 138 10.13 10.32 18.68
N GLU A 139 9.22 9.68 19.40
CA GLU A 139 9.49 8.34 19.94
C GLU A 139 9.56 7.28 18.84
N ALA A 140 8.69 7.34 17.84
CA ALA A 140 8.72 6.44 16.68
C ALA A 140 10.05 6.58 15.91
N ASP A 141 10.50 7.79 15.60
CA ASP A 141 11.78 8.05 14.92
C ASP A 141 12.95 7.44 15.70
N ARG A 142 12.98 7.68 17.03
CA ARG A 142 14.00 7.12 17.93
C ARG A 142 14.01 5.59 17.89
N ILE A 143 12.82 4.96 17.94
CA ILE A 143 12.69 3.49 17.95
C ILE A 143 13.12 2.90 16.60
N PHE A 144 12.65 3.43 15.48
CA PHE A 144 12.99 2.89 14.15
C PHE A 144 14.49 3.03 13.85
N ARG A 145 15.11 4.18 14.21
CA ARG A 145 16.56 4.34 14.09
C ARG A 145 17.33 3.36 14.98
N LYS A 146 16.87 3.13 16.21
CA LYS A 146 17.46 2.14 17.12
C LYS A 146 17.34 0.71 16.56
N GLN A 147 16.28 0.41 15.82
CA GLN A 147 16.12 -0.85 15.11
C GLN A 147 17.01 -0.96 13.86
N GLY A 148 17.75 0.09 13.51
CA GLY A 148 18.72 0.12 12.43
C GLY A 148 18.13 0.53 11.08
N MET A 149 16.95 1.16 11.05
CA MET A 149 16.45 1.82 9.85
C MET A 149 17.18 3.13 9.62
N GLU A 150 17.65 3.35 8.41
CA GLU A 150 18.17 4.65 7.97
C GLU A 150 16.98 5.53 7.56
N ILE A 151 16.76 6.65 8.25
CA ILE A 151 15.63 7.54 7.98
C ILE A 151 16.16 8.90 7.51
N ARG A 152 15.81 9.29 6.27
CA ARG A 152 16.17 10.55 5.61
C ARG A 152 14.92 11.39 5.45
N VAL A 153 14.66 12.27 6.38
CA VAL A 153 13.58 13.27 6.33
C VAL A 153 14.04 14.54 5.60
N GLY A 154 13.08 15.36 5.15
CA GLY A 154 13.37 16.56 4.34
C GLY A 154 14.09 16.20 3.04
N THR A 155 13.87 14.99 2.51
CA THR A 155 14.57 14.45 1.37
C THR A 155 13.58 14.09 0.27
N LYS A 156 13.73 14.71 -0.90
CA LYS A 156 12.84 14.52 -2.06
C LYS A 156 13.42 13.47 -2.99
N VAL A 157 12.59 12.51 -3.42
CA VAL A 157 12.93 11.65 -4.55
C VAL A 157 12.68 12.42 -5.83
N THR A 158 13.68 12.52 -6.70
CA THR A 158 13.63 13.29 -7.94
C THR A 158 13.63 12.44 -9.20
N GLY A 159 14.03 11.17 -9.09
CA GLY A 159 14.05 10.23 -10.20
C GLY A 159 14.42 8.82 -9.76
N ALA A 160 14.32 7.88 -10.68
CA ALA A 160 14.82 6.53 -10.49
C ALA A 160 15.22 5.91 -11.84
N ASP A 161 16.21 5.04 -11.79
CA ASP A 161 16.63 4.18 -12.89
C ASP A 161 16.38 2.72 -12.48
N VAL A 162 15.42 2.07 -13.18
CA VAL A 162 14.98 0.71 -12.88
C VAL A 162 15.66 -0.26 -13.83
N ARG A 163 16.35 -1.23 -13.26
CA ARG A 163 17.07 -2.29 -14.00
C ARG A 163 16.55 -3.66 -13.60
N ALA A 164 16.91 -4.68 -14.38
CA ALA A 164 16.52 -6.06 -14.08
C ALA A 164 17.05 -6.57 -12.72
N ASP A 165 18.19 -6.05 -12.27
CA ASP A 165 18.91 -6.47 -11.06
C ASP A 165 18.73 -5.53 -9.86
N GLY A 166 18.09 -4.36 -10.04
CA GLY A 166 17.90 -3.39 -8.97
C GLY A 166 17.36 -2.05 -9.42
N VAL A 167 17.35 -1.09 -8.51
CA VAL A 167 16.90 0.28 -8.74
C VAL A 167 17.90 1.26 -8.16
N THR A 168 18.23 2.30 -8.92
CA THR A 168 18.97 3.47 -8.43
C THR A 168 17.98 4.63 -8.26
N VAL A 169 17.81 5.12 -7.04
CA VAL A 169 16.91 6.24 -6.72
C VAL A 169 17.72 7.51 -6.55
N GLN A 170 17.37 8.58 -7.29
CA GLN A 170 17.93 9.90 -7.12
C GLN A 170 17.16 10.65 -6.04
N VAL A 171 17.87 11.20 -5.09
CA VAL A 171 17.31 11.98 -3.99
C VAL A 171 17.99 13.33 -3.86
N GLU A 172 17.22 14.34 -3.47
CA GLU A 172 17.69 15.71 -3.26
C GLU A 172 17.41 16.13 -1.83
N LYS A 173 18.42 16.69 -1.18
CA LYS A 173 18.32 17.31 0.13
C LYS A 173 19.20 18.57 0.15
N ASP A 174 18.63 19.70 0.60
CA ASP A 174 19.33 20.99 0.73
C ASP A 174 20.06 21.43 -0.57
N GLY A 175 19.43 21.13 -1.74
CA GLY A 175 19.97 21.41 -3.06
C GLY A 175 21.06 20.43 -3.55
N ALA A 176 21.46 19.47 -2.73
CA ALA A 176 22.45 18.44 -3.12
C ALA A 176 21.71 17.17 -3.58
N THR A 177 22.04 16.69 -4.78
CA THR A 177 21.53 15.44 -5.34
C THR A 177 22.50 14.30 -5.07
N THR A 178 21.97 13.18 -4.60
CA THR A 178 22.70 11.92 -4.40
C THR A 178 21.90 10.74 -4.94
N SER A 179 22.56 9.59 -5.10
CA SER A 179 21.90 8.36 -5.56
C SER A 179 21.99 7.27 -4.50
N ILE A 180 20.99 6.41 -4.46
CA ILE A 180 20.91 5.25 -3.56
C ILE A 180 20.56 4.03 -4.41
N ASP A 181 21.38 2.98 -4.34
CA ASP A 181 21.12 1.69 -4.99
C ASP A 181 20.40 0.73 -4.05
N ALA A 182 19.44 -0.01 -4.57
CA ALA A 182 18.71 -1.02 -3.85
C ALA A 182 18.22 -2.17 -4.75
N ASP A 183 17.84 -3.29 -4.13
CA ASP A 183 17.18 -4.39 -4.85
C ASP A 183 15.74 -4.05 -5.20
N TYR A 184 15.05 -3.34 -4.28
CA TYR A 184 13.64 -2.95 -4.41
C TYR A 184 13.39 -1.55 -3.87
N VAL A 185 12.36 -0.92 -4.41
CA VAL A 185 11.79 0.32 -3.89
C VAL A 185 10.32 0.10 -3.55
N LEU A 186 9.94 0.33 -2.31
CA LEU A 186 8.55 0.43 -1.88
C LEU A 186 8.10 1.89 -1.98
N VAL A 187 7.11 2.19 -2.81
CA VAL A 187 6.50 3.52 -2.87
C VAL A 187 5.24 3.55 -2.01
N SER A 188 5.26 4.34 -0.96
CA SER A 188 4.21 4.45 0.07
C SER A 188 3.88 5.91 0.43
N VAL A 189 3.76 6.75 -0.60
CA VAL A 189 3.54 8.21 -0.49
C VAL A 189 2.07 8.60 -0.28
N GLY A 190 1.20 7.65 -0.04
CA GLY A 190 -0.22 7.88 0.23
C GLY A 190 -1.13 6.94 -0.53
N ARG A 191 -2.43 7.13 -0.31
CA ARG A 191 -3.49 6.37 -0.96
C ARG A 191 -4.56 7.33 -1.46
N LYS A 192 -5.27 6.94 -2.53
CA LYS A 192 -6.42 7.67 -3.06
C LYS A 192 -7.65 6.75 -3.12
N PRO A 193 -8.86 7.29 -2.98
CA PRO A 193 -10.09 6.50 -3.10
C PRO A 193 -10.15 5.76 -4.44
N LEU A 194 -10.63 4.53 -4.40
CA LEU A 194 -10.96 3.75 -5.60
C LEU A 194 -12.46 3.95 -5.90
N LEU A 195 -12.79 4.72 -6.92
CA LEU A 195 -14.17 5.02 -7.31
C LEU A 195 -14.65 4.17 -8.49
N ARG A 196 -14.07 2.98 -8.67
CA ARG A 196 -14.51 2.07 -9.74
C ARG A 196 -15.96 1.66 -9.53
N GLY A 197 -16.79 1.87 -10.55
CA GLY A 197 -18.22 1.58 -10.48
C GLY A 197 -19.06 2.65 -9.76
N VAL A 198 -18.45 3.78 -9.38
CA VAL A 198 -19.15 4.93 -8.80
C VAL A 198 -18.87 6.15 -9.67
N ASP A 199 -19.88 6.59 -10.41
CA ASP A 199 -19.84 7.84 -11.14
C ASP A 199 -20.57 8.92 -10.31
N ALA A 200 -19.81 9.64 -9.49
CA ALA A 200 -20.37 10.64 -8.60
C ALA A 200 -21.05 11.80 -9.37
N ALA A 201 -20.56 12.11 -10.58
CA ALA A 201 -21.17 13.17 -11.39
C ALA A 201 -22.54 12.78 -11.95
N ALA A 202 -22.75 11.50 -12.24
CA ALA A 202 -24.05 10.97 -12.71
C ALA A 202 -25.06 10.74 -11.59
N LEU A 203 -24.62 10.75 -10.33
CA LEU A 203 -25.46 10.47 -9.17
C LEU A 203 -25.90 11.72 -8.38
N GLY A 204 -25.37 12.89 -8.71
CA GLY A 204 -25.68 14.17 -8.08
C GLY A 204 -24.74 14.49 -6.93
#